data_405545b618d6541e7257e320c4f8f652
#
_entry.id   405545b618d6541e7257e320c4f8f652
#
_cell.length_a   1.000
_cell.length_b   1.000
_cell.length_c   1.000
_cell.angle_alpha   90.00
_cell.angle_beta   90.00
_cell.angle_gamma   90.00
#
_symmetry.space_group_name_H-M   'P 1'
#
loop_
_entity.id
_entity.type
_entity.pdbx_description
1 polymer ?
#
loop_
_entity_poly.entity_id
_entity_poly.type
_entity_poly.pdbx_seq_one_letter_code
_entity_poly.pdbx_strand_id
1 'polypeptide(L)'
;MAASESYPDELLYHSEHDWALIDGDEAVLGVTWFAQDALGELVHYEAPDVGSTVSKDASYGEVESVKAVSDLISPLSGEVLEVNQKVVDAPETVNDDPYGDGWLIRIRMSTPGERDQLLSVGEYRKVLEDA
;
A
#
# COMPACT_ATOMS: atom_id res chain seq x y z
N MET A 1 13.15 13.35 -5.25
CA MET A 1 12.78 14.23 -4.13
C MET A 1 11.63 13.60 -3.37
N ALA A 2 11.74 13.48 -2.06
CA ALA A 2 10.69 12.83 -1.26
C ALA A 2 9.40 13.65 -1.26
N ALA A 3 8.27 12.94 -1.23
CA ALA A 3 6.95 13.56 -1.17
C ALA A 3 6.73 14.27 0.17
N SER A 4 5.92 15.32 0.16
CA SER A 4 5.47 15.96 1.38
C SER A 4 4.43 15.10 2.07
N GLU A 5 4.33 15.19 3.39
CA GLU A 5 3.35 14.44 4.16
C GLU A 5 1.93 14.75 3.67
N SER A 6 1.18 13.70 3.31
CA SER A 6 -0.20 13.85 2.87
C SER A 6 -0.95 12.53 3.05
N TYR A 7 -2.28 12.65 3.21
CA TYR A 7 -3.19 11.50 3.36
C TYR A 7 -4.47 11.83 2.60
N PRO A 8 -4.58 11.39 1.31
CA PRO A 8 -5.73 11.74 0.48
C PRO A 8 -7.07 11.27 1.05
N ASP A 9 -8.09 12.11 0.94
CA ASP A 9 -9.42 11.85 1.49
C ASP A 9 -10.18 10.74 0.75
N GLU A 10 -9.87 10.53 -0.54
CA GLU A 10 -10.57 9.54 -1.35
C GLU A 10 -10.09 8.11 -1.14
N LEU A 11 -9.03 7.92 -0.35
CA LEU A 11 -8.49 6.58 -0.08
C LEU A 11 -9.09 6.02 1.20
N LEU A 12 -9.03 4.67 1.32
CA LEU A 12 -9.26 3.96 2.56
C LEU A 12 -7.92 3.47 3.08
N TYR A 13 -7.83 3.25 4.39
CA TYR A 13 -6.56 2.97 5.04
C TYR A 13 -6.62 1.75 5.94
N HIS A 14 -5.48 1.08 6.08
CA HIS A 14 -5.28 -0.02 7.01
C HIS A 14 -4.40 0.47 8.16
N SER A 15 -4.63 -0.05 9.36
CA SER A 15 -3.87 0.35 10.56
C SER A 15 -2.38 0.03 10.46
N GLU A 16 -1.99 -0.86 9.54
CA GLU A 16 -0.57 -1.18 9.31
C GLU A 16 0.06 -0.28 8.25
N HIS A 17 -0.60 0.85 7.94
CA HIS A 17 -0.07 1.92 7.08
C HIS A 17 -0.06 1.58 5.59
N ASP A 18 -1.11 0.90 5.15
CA ASP A 18 -1.36 0.65 3.73
C ASP A 18 -2.59 1.43 3.30
N TRP A 19 -2.70 1.74 2.01
CA TRP A 19 -3.87 2.41 1.47
C TRP A 19 -4.50 1.59 0.35
N ALA A 20 -5.78 1.87 0.09
CA ALA A 20 -6.54 1.26 -1.00
C ALA A 20 -7.34 2.33 -1.72
N LEU A 21 -7.25 2.33 -3.05
CA LEU A 21 -8.13 3.13 -3.91
C LEU A 21 -9.06 2.17 -4.62
N ILE A 22 -10.35 2.23 -4.28
CA ILE A 22 -11.35 1.28 -4.78
C ILE A 22 -12.09 1.87 -5.96
N ASP A 23 -12.20 1.09 -7.03
CA ASP A 23 -12.92 1.44 -8.25
C ASP A 23 -13.70 0.20 -8.71
N GLY A 24 -15.01 0.17 -8.42
CA GLY A 24 -15.83 -0.99 -8.74
C GLY A 24 -15.39 -2.22 -7.95
N ASP A 25 -15.06 -3.29 -8.66
CA ASP A 25 -14.59 -4.54 -8.04
C ASP A 25 -13.06 -4.63 -7.98
N GLU A 26 -12.37 -3.56 -8.38
CA GLU A 26 -10.91 -3.50 -8.34
C GLU A 26 -10.42 -2.52 -7.29
N ALA A 27 -9.19 -2.70 -6.87
CA ALA A 27 -8.53 -1.78 -5.96
C ALA A 27 -7.04 -1.69 -6.30
N VAL A 28 -6.50 -0.48 -6.15
CA VAL A 28 -5.06 -0.25 -6.23
C VAL A 28 -4.57 -0.12 -4.78
N LEU A 29 -3.48 -0.79 -4.47
CA LEU A 29 -2.92 -0.82 -3.11
C LEU A 29 -1.53 -0.21 -3.09
N GLY A 30 -1.18 0.39 -1.96
CA GLY A 30 0.14 0.94 -1.75
C GLY A 30 0.40 1.17 -0.26
N VAL A 31 1.51 1.84 0.04
CA VAL A 31 1.86 2.22 1.41
C VAL A 31 1.69 3.73 1.59
N THR A 32 1.35 4.14 2.81
CA THR A 32 1.09 5.55 3.10
C THR A 32 2.40 6.35 3.17
N TRP A 33 2.27 7.67 3.16
CA TRP A 33 3.41 8.56 3.38
C TRP A 33 4.13 8.21 4.70
N PHE A 34 3.37 7.94 5.76
CA PHE A 34 3.96 7.58 7.06
C PHE A 34 4.85 6.34 6.96
N ALA A 35 4.38 5.31 6.23
CA ALA A 35 5.13 4.06 6.09
C ALA A 35 6.46 4.29 5.37
N GLN A 36 6.44 5.01 4.25
CA GLN A 36 7.67 5.23 3.50
C GLN A 36 8.62 6.17 4.24
N ASP A 37 8.09 7.13 5.01
CA ASP A 37 8.91 8.03 5.81
C ASP A 37 9.63 7.27 6.93
N ALA A 38 8.90 6.38 7.61
CA ALA A 38 9.48 5.56 8.68
C ALA A 38 10.56 4.61 8.16
N LEU A 39 10.39 4.07 6.96
CA LEU A 39 11.35 3.16 6.35
C LEU A 39 12.57 3.86 5.79
N GLY A 40 12.41 5.08 5.25
CA GLY A 40 13.44 5.79 4.52
C GLY A 40 13.47 5.34 3.06
N GLU A 41 14.56 5.65 2.35
CA GLU A 41 14.66 5.36 0.92
C GLU A 41 14.58 3.87 0.65
N LEU A 42 13.63 3.46 -0.17
CA LEU A 42 13.45 2.06 -0.55
C LEU A 42 14.47 1.67 -1.60
N VAL A 43 15.02 0.47 -1.45
CA VAL A 43 16.06 -0.08 -2.36
C VAL A 43 15.60 -1.38 -3.01
N HIS A 44 14.52 -2.01 -2.53
CA HIS A 44 14.02 -3.26 -3.10
C HIS A 44 12.53 -3.43 -2.82
N TYR A 45 11.80 -3.97 -3.80
CA TYR A 45 10.39 -4.32 -3.69
C TYR A 45 10.24 -5.78 -4.14
N GLU A 46 9.87 -6.66 -3.19
CA GLU A 46 9.57 -8.05 -3.45
C GLU A 46 8.07 -8.15 -3.72
N ALA A 47 7.70 -8.19 -4.99
CA ALA A 47 6.30 -8.17 -5.42
C ALA A 47 5.70 -9.58 -5.48
N PRO A 48 4.36 -9.70 -5.30
CA PRO A 48 3.68 -10.97 -5.56
C PRO A 48 3.58 -11.23 -7.07
N ASP A 49 3.25 -12.47 -7.43
CA ASP A 49 3.04 -12.81 -8.83
C ASP A 49 1.65 -12.39 -9.28
N VAL A 50 1.54 -11.93 -10.54
CA VAL A 50 0.24 -11.71 -11.16
C VAL A 50 -0.51 -13.03 -11.19
N GLY A 51 -1.79 -13.01 -10.83
CA GLY A 51 -2.64 -14.21 -10.73
C GLY A 51 -2.64 -14.87 -9.36
N SER A 52 -1.72 -14.46 -8.46
CA SER A 52 -1.73 -14.98 -7.10
C SER A 52 -2.84 -14.32 -6.29
N THR A 53 -3.16 -14.92 -5.14
CA THR A 53 -4.19 -14.43 -4.24
C THR A 53 -3.55 -13.69 -3.07
N VAL A 54 -4.11 -12.54 -2.70
CA VAL A 54 -3.75 -11.83 -1.48
C VAL A 54 -4.92 -11.90 -0.51
N SER A 55 -4.62 -11.91 0.78
CA SER A 55 -5.63 -12.00 1.83
C SER A 55 -5.53 -10.80 2.77
N LYS A 56 -6.70 -10.28 3.17
CA LYS A 56 -6.78 -9.15 4.10
C LYS A 56 -5.98 -9.48 5.37
N ASP A 57 -5.21 -8.50 5.82
CA ASP A 57 -4.36 -8.56 7.03
C ASP A 57 -3.15 -9.48 6.92
N ALA A 58 -2.89 -10.06 5.76
CA ALA A 58 -1.73 -10.93 5.54
C ALA A 58 -0.70 -10.24 4.65
N SER A 59 0.55 -10.65 4.79
CA SER A 59 1.64 -10.13 3.95
C SER A 59 1.45 -10.59 2.50
N TYR A 60 1.66 -9.68 1.55
CA TYR A 60 1.64 -10.03 0.13
C TYR A 60 2.99 -9.77 -0.55
N GLY A 61 3.95 -9.28 0.20
CA GLY A 61 5.28 -8.99 -0.31
C GLY A 61 6.08 -8.23 0.73
N GLU A 62 7.21 -7.68 0.31
CA GLU A 62 8.10 -6.93 1.19
C GLU A 62 8.66 -5.72 0.48
N VAL A 63 9.00 -4.70 1.27
CA VAL A 63 9.85 -3.59 0.82
C VAL A 63 11.06 -3.51 1.73
N GLU A 64 12.20 -3.17 1.14
CA GLU A 64 13.46 -3.07 1.87
C GLU A 64 14.04 -1.68 1.67
N SER A 65 14.49 -1.06 2.76
CA SER A 65 15.24 0.17 2.74
C SER A 65 16.67 -0.11 3.17
N VAL A 66 17.52 0.91 3.20
CA VAL A 66 18.91 0.75 3.65
C VAL A 66 18.99 0.38 5.13
N LYS A 67 17.92 0.59 5.91
CA LYS A 67 17.93 0.36 7.36
C LYS A 67 16.96 -0.71 7.84
N ALA A 68 15.99 -1.14 7.02
CA ALA A 68 14.92 -2.04 7.49
C ALA A 68 14.29 -2.82 6.36
N VAL A 69 13.63 -3.93 6.73
CA VAL A 69 12.76 -4.71 5.84
C VAL A 69 11.38 -4.69 6.48
N SER A 70 10.34 -4.50 5.68
CA SER A 70 8.96 -4.45 6.16
C SER A 70 8.05 -5.29 5.29
N ASP A 71 7.17 -6.07 5.92
CA ASP A 71 6.11 -6.78 5.21
C ASP A 71 5.09 -5.78 4.68
N LEU A 72 4.54 -6.09 3.50
CA LEU A 72 3.43 -5.36 2.93
C LEU A 72 2.15 -6.08 3.32
N ILE A 73 1.29 -5.42 4.06
CA ILE A 73 0.05 -6.02 4.57
C ILE A 73 -1.10 -5.63 3.67
N SER A 74 -1.84 -6.62 3.16
CA SER A 74 -2.95 -6.34 2.26
C SER A 74 -4.17 -5.84 3.04
N PRO A 75 -4.73 -4.68 2.66
CA PRO A 75 -5.96 -4.20 3.29
C PRO A 75 -7.21 -4.94 2.81
N LEU A 76 -7.11 -5.68 1.69
CA LEU A 76 -8.25 -6.34 1.06
C LEU A 76 -7.82 -7.69 0.50
N SER A 77 -8.78 -8.62 0.37
CA SER A 77 -8.54 -9.92 -0.26
C SER A 77 -8.88 -9.85 -1.74
N GLY A 78 -8.11 -10.55 -2.58
CA GLY A 78 -8.38 -10.59 -4.01
C GLY A 78 -7.29 -11.26 -4.81
N GLU A 79 -7.42 -11.16 -6.13
CA GLU A 79 -6.47 -11.69 -7.08
C GLU A 79 -5.60 -10.55 -7.62
N VAL A 80 -4.29 -10.75 -7.68
CA VAL A 80 -3.36 -9.76 -8.22
C VAL A 80 -3.53 -9.69 -9.73
N LEU A 81 -3.95 -8.53 -10.23
CA LEU A 81 -4.14 -8.27 -11.65
C LEU A 81 -2.91 -7.65 -12.28
N GLU A 82 -2.20 -6.82 -11.52
CA GLU A 82 -1.06 -6.08 -12.03
C GLU A 82 -0.11 -5.73 -10.90
N VAL A 83 1.19 -5.76 -11.20
CA VAL A 83 2.26 -5.31 -10.31
C VAL A 83 2.88 -4.08 -10.95
N ASN A 84 3.19 -3.06 -10.15
CA ASN A 84 3.79 -1.83 -10.68
C ASN A 84 5.26 -2.05 -10.98
N GLN A 85 5.56 -2.31 -12.25
CA GLN A 85 6.93 -2.56 -12.70
C GLN A 85 7.86 -1.38 -12.44
N LYS A 86 7.33 -0.16 -12.47
CA LYS A 86 8.14 1.04 -12.21
C LYS A 86 8.76 1.01 -10.80
N VAL A 87 8.01 0.51 -9.82
CA VAL A 87 8.52 0.37 -8.44
C VAL A 87 9.50 -0.80 -8.34
N VAL A 88 9.25 -1.89 -9.06
CA VAL A 88 10.20 -3.02 -9.09
C VAL A 88 11.55 -2.54 -9.62
N ASP A 89 11.54 -1.74 -10.69
CA ASP A 89 12.76 -1.23 -11.32
C ASP A 89 13.40 -0.08 -10.55
N ALA A 90 12.59 0.73 -9.88
CA ALA A 90 13.04 1.92 -9.15
C ALA A 90 12.21 2.07 -7.86
N PRO A 91 12.56 1.31 -6.80
CA PRO A 91 11.77 1.31 -5.54
C PRO A 91 11.60 2.70 -4.91
N GLU A 92 12.55 3.59 -5.10
CA GLU A 92 12.47 4.96 -4.56
C GLU A 92 11.30 5.77 -5.14
N THR A 93 10.63 5.25 -6.17
CA THR A 93 9.39 5.86 -6.69
C THR A 93 8.33 5.97 -5.59
N VAL A 94 8.29 4.99 -4.66
CA VAL A 94 7.37 5.03 -3.53
C VAL A 94 7.65 6.25 -2.63
N ASN A 95 8.92 6.55 -2.40
CA ASN A 95 9.30 7.71 -1.58
C ASN A 95 8.92 9.02 -2.24
N ASP A 96 9.05 9.08 -3.56
CA ASP A 96 8.76 10.30 -4.33
C ASP A 96 7.27 10.55 -4.48
N ASP A 97 6.46 9.48 -4.62
CA ASP A 97 5.03 9.62 -4.90
C ASP A 97 4.26 8.37 -4.43
N PRO A 98 4.05 8.22 -3.11
CA PRO A 98 3.46 6.98 -2.58
C PRO A 98 2.02 6.72 -3.01
N TYR A 99 1.28 7.75 -3.40
CA TYR A 99 -0.14 7.61 -3.80
C TYR A 99 -0.36 7.66 -5.30
N GLY A 100 0.63 8.06 -6.08
CA GLY A 100 0.56 8.14 -7.53
C GLY A 100 1.43 7.07 -8.17
N ASP A 101 2.57 7.46 -8.73
CA ASP A 101 3.47 6.54 -9.44
C ASP A 101 3.98 5.40 -8.54
N GLY A 102 3.95 5.58 -7.23
CA GLY A 102 4.43 4.58 -6.26
C GLY A 102 3.42 3.53 -5.83
N TRP A 103 2.27 3.40 -6.52
CA TRP A 103 1.34 2.30 -6.21
C TRP A 103 2.05 0.95 -6.37
N LEU A 104 1.59 -0.06 -5.63
CA LEU A 104 2.30 -1.35 -5.60
C LEU A 104 1.63 -2.44 -6.42
N ILE A 105 0.34 -2.71 -6.18
CA ILE A 105 -0.40 -3.74 -6.92
C ILE A 105 -1.83 -3.27 -7.21
N ARG A 106 -2.44 -3.87 -8.23
CA ARG A 106 -3.88 -3.75 -8.50
C ARG A 106 -4.49 -5.13 -8.36
N ILE A 107 -5.60 -5.21 -7.65
CA ILE A 107 -6.29 -6.47 -7.39
C ILE A 107 -7.74 -6.41 -7.86
N ARG A 108 -8.33 -7.61 -8.11
CA ARG A 108 -9.77 -7.78 -8.18
C ARG A 108 -10.22 -8.28 -6.82
N MET A 109 -11.08 -7.51 -6.14
CA MET A 109 -11.55 -7.87 -4.79
C MET A 109 -12.40 -9.14 -4.85
N SER A 110 -12.12 -10.08 -3.93
CA SER A 110 -12.89 -11.32 -3.81
C SER A 110 -13.97 -11.21 -2.75
N THR A 111 -13.84 -10.27 -1.83
CA THR A 111 -14.78 -10.07 -0.71
C THR A 111 -15.03 -8.57 -0.53
N PRO A 112 -15.89 -7.97 -1.38
CA PRO A 112 -16.07 -6.51 -1.38
C PRO A 112 -16.49 -5.91 -0.04
N GLY A 113 -17.18 -6.66 0.80
CA GLY A 113 -17.60 -6.18 2.13
C GLY A 113 -16.44 -5.87 3.08
N GLU A 114 -15.24 -6.37 2.80
CA GLU A 114 -14.07 -6.08 3.63
C GLU A 114 -13.73 -4.59 3.66
N ARG A 115 -14.14 -3.84 2.64
CA ARG A 115 -13.89 -2.40 2.58
C ARG A 115 -14.50 -1.67 3.78
N ASP A 116 -15.58 -2.20 4.35
CA ASP A 116 -16.25 -1.58 5.48
C ASP A 116 -15.42 -1.67 6.77
N GLN A 117 -14.39 -2.50 6.78
CA GLN A 117 -13.48 -2.67 7.91
C GLN A 117 -12.25 -1.75 7.80
N LEU A 118 -12.09 -1.06 6.67
CA LEU A 118 -10.98 -0.14 6.48
C LEU A 118 -11.29 1.21 7.11
N LEU A 119 -10.24 1.99 7.33
CA LEU A 119 -10.33 3.27 8.00
C LEU A 119 -10.54 4.40 6.99
N SER A 120 -11.36 5.39 7.36
CA SER A 120 -11.40 6.66 6.67
C SER A 120 -10.10 7.42 6.96
N VAL A 121 -9.86 8.52 6.23
CA VAL A 121 -8.67 9.35 6.48
C VAL A 121 -8.69 9.90 7.91
N GLY A 122 -9.85 10.30 8.42
CA GLY A 122 -9.96 10.82 9.79
C GLY A 122 -9.61 9.76 10.83
N GLU A 123 -10.11 8.54 10.65
CA GLU A 123 -9.80 7.42 11.53
C GLU A 123 -8.33 7.04 11.47
N TYR A 124 -7.75 7.05 10.26
CA TYR A 124 -6.34 6.75 10.08
C TYR A 124 -5.45 7.80 10.76
N ARG A 125 -5.82 9.08 10.68
CA ARG A 125 -5.05 10.15 11.34
C ARG A 125 -5.01 9.94 12.86
N LYS A 126 -6.05 9.36 13.45
CA LYS A 126 -6.04 8.99 14.88
C LYS A 126 -5.04 7.87 15.16
N VAL A 127 -4.93 6.91 14.25
CA VAL A 127 -3.92 5.85 14.36
C VAL A 127 -2.53 6.48 14.40
N LEU A 128 -2.28 7.47 13.54
CA LEU A 128 -0.99 8.16 13.48
C LEU A 128 -0.68 8.93 14.78
N GLU A 129 -1.70 9.55 15.38
CA GLU A 129 -1.52 10.27 16.64
C GLU A 129 -1.11 9.35 17.78
N ASP A 130 -1.56 8.09 17.74
CA ASP A 130 -1.27 7.09 18.78
C ASP A 130 0.01 6.31 18.49
N ALA A 131 0.62 6.54 17.34
CA ALA A 131 1.82 5.80 16.92
C ALA A 131 3.09 6.31 17.61
#